data_bb23ca3a9b543018e74b197c54e16619
#
_entry.id   bb23ca3a9b543018e74b197c54e16619
#
_cell.length_a   1.000
_cell.length_b   1.000
_cell.length_c   1.000
_cell.angle_alpha   90.00
_cell.angle_beta   90.00
_cell.angle_gamma   90.00
#
_symmetry.space_group_name_H-M   'P 1'
#
loop_
_entity.id
_entity.type
_entity.pdbx_description
1 polymer ?
#
loop_
_entity_poly.entity_id
_entity_poly.type
_entity_poly.pdbx_seq_one_letter_code
_entity_poly.pdbx_strand_id
1 'polypeptide(L)'
;MLPRLARFLAMSGERIRRLREERGWSQRELAEKAAVSRQLIGALESGRHTPAVDAALRLAGVLGTTVEALFAPAADEAEAVPVLAGAPSSGPAVVARVGATQVYAVVDPATGLDAWASADAVADRGRLRMLHPVEQDVFVVLGCDPAVGLAAAMLRARGHAIVAVHGSSAQAIEALEAGRAHAACVHGPADSLPRPAASAVGWRLGSWQVGLAAPDDHSPVALEDVAAGRMPLVRREASTSSQHSLERALARLGVSLDASGGTVAAGHLDAARHAAAGHGAAVTMTAAAAAFALPFTPIEEHQVVLWVGQQWGAHPAARALGDLLADRAYTSRLAVIGGYDQLTSCGTTL
;
A
#
# COMPACT_ATOMS: atom_id res chain seq x y z
N MET A 1 -22.70 -14.44 -21.71
CA MET A 1 -23.40 -14.79 -20.45
C MET A 1 -23.31 -16.29 -20.10
N LEU A 2 -23.35 -17.20 -21.08
CA LEU A 2 -23.22 -18.66 -20.88
C LEU A 2 -21.89 -19.20 -20.28
N PRO A 3 -20.68 -18.65 -20.61
CA PRO A 3 -19.42 -19.21 -20.11
C PRO A 3 -19.20 -19.02 -18.59
N ARG A 4 -19.67 -17.91 -18.01
CA ARG A 4 -19.55 -17.63 -16.57
C ARG A 4 -20.39 -18.58 -15.72
N LEU A 5 -21.62 -18.85 -16.13
CA LEU A 5 -22.51 -19.76 -15.39
C LEU A 5 -22.00 -21.21 -15.42
N ALA A 6 -21.50 -21.69 -16.56
CA ALA A 6 -20.92 -23.02 -16.69
C ALA A 6 -19.68 -23.20 -15.81
N ARG A 7 -18.79 -22.21 -15.76
CA ARG A 7 -17.60 -22.19 -14.88
C ARG A 7 -17.99 -22.18 -13.39
N PHE A 8 -18.98 -21.36 -13.03
CA PHE A 8 -19.55 -21.30 -11.68
C PHE A 8 -20.07 -22.67 -11.20
N LEU A 9 -20.86 -23.33 -12.02
CA LEU A 9 -21.45 -24.65 -11.70
C LEU A 9 -20.37 -25.74 -11.56
N ALA A 10 -19.37 -25.75 -12.43
CA ALA A 10 -18.25 -26.70 -12.37
C ALA A 10 -17.45 -26.54 -11.07
N MET A 11 -17.15 -25.33 -10.66
CA MET A 11 -16.37 -25.04 -9.45
C MET A 11 -17.13 -25.35 -8.16
N SER A 12 -18.43 -25.07 -8.11
CA SER A 12 -19.28 -25.44 -6.97
C SER A 12 -19.37 -26.96 -6.82
N GLY A 13 -19.46 -27.68 -7.94
CA GLY A 13 -19.47 -29.13 -7.96
C GLY A 13 -18.17 -29.75 -7.44
N GLU A 14 -17.04 -29.17 -7.84
CA GLU A 14 -15.71 -29.61 -7.39
C GLU A 14 -15.50 -29.41 -5.89
N ARG A 15 -15.99 -28.28 -5.32
CA ARG A 15 -15.94 -28.03 -3.86
C ARG A 15 -16.76 -29.05 -3.09
N ILE A 16 -17.97 -29.34 -3.54
CA ILE A 16 -18.83 -30.35 -2.90
C ILE A 16 -18.14 -31.72 -2.93
N ARG A 17 -17.62 -32.14 -4.09
CA ARG A 17 -16.89 -33.39 -4.26
C ARG A 17 -15.70 -33.45 -3.31
N ARG A 18 -14.84 -32.45 -3.26
CA ARG A 18 -13.68 -32.40 -2.40
C ARG A 18 -14.04 -32.54 -0.93
N LEU A 19 -15.01 -31.76 -0.43
CA LEU A 19 -15.44 -31.80 0.98
C LEU A 19 -16.08 -33.15 1.34
N ARG A 20 -16.75 -33.82 0.41
CA ARG A 20 -17.28 -35.15 0.58
C ARG A 20 -16.15 -36.18 0.68
N GLU A 21 -15.17 -36.11 -0.22
CA GLU A 21 -14.03 -37.05 -0.28
C GLU A 21 -13.11 -36.89 0.92
N GLU A 22 -12.86 -35.67 1.39
CA GLU A 22 -12.12 -35.37 2.63
C GLU A 22 -12.75 -36.06 3.86
N ARG A 23 -14.06 -36.32 3.83
CA ARG A 23 -14.81 -37.05 4.87
C ARG A 23 -14.94 -38.56 4.60
N GLY A 24 -14.40 -39.05 3.50
CA GLY A 24 -14.49 -40.44 3.07
C GLY A 24 -15.91 -40.91 2.66
N TRP A 25 -16.79 -39.93 2.31
CA TRP A 25 -18.18 -40.28 2.00
C TRP A 25 -18.38 -40.59 0.50
N SER A 26 -19.24 -41.57 0.21
CA SER A 26 -19.80 -41.78 -1.12
C SER A 26 -20.86 -40.72 -1.44
N GLN A 27 -21.20 -40.54 -2.72
CA GLN A 27 -22.32 -39.67 -3.13
C GLN A 27 -23.65 -40.09 -2.48
N ARG A 28 -23.83 -41.38 -2.22
CA ARG A 28 -25.02 -41.91 -1.56
C ARG A 28 -25.07 -41.48 -0.09
N GLU A 29 -23.97 -41.61 0.63
CA GLU A 29 -23.89 -41.21 2.04
C GLU A 29 -24.09 -39.72 2.22
N LEU A 30 -23.50 -38.88 1.35
CA LEU A 30 -23.75 -37.43 1.38
C LEU A 30 -25.22 -37.11 1.12
N ALA A 31 -25.85 -37.80 0.16
CA ALA A 31 -27.26 -37.62 -0.17
C ALA A 31 -28.18 -37.98 1.00
N GLU A 32 -27.91 -39.13 1.66
CA GLU A 32 -28.64 -39.56 2.85
C GLU A 32 -28.51 -38.56 4.00
N LYS A 33 -27.27 -38.11 4.30
CA LYS A 33 -27.01 -37.14 5.38
C LYS A 33 -27.67 -35.78 5.12
N ALA A 34 -27.64 -35.30 3.88
CA ALA A 34 -28.24 -34.02 3.51
C ALA A 34 -29.73 -34.10 3.17
N ALA A 35 -30.35 -35.29 3.29
CA ALA A 35 -31.75 -35.56 2.92
C ALA A 35 -32.10 -35.08 1.50
N VAL A 36 -31.24 -35.38 0.54
CA VAL A 36 -31.43 -35.10 -0.89
C VAL A 36 -31.24 -36.35 -1.73
N SER A 37 -31.60 -36.31 -3.02
CA SER A 37 -31.40 -37.46 -3.88
C SER A 37 -29.93 -37.65 -4.28
N ARG A 38 -29.46 -38.89 -4.45
CA ARG A 38 -28.13 -39.20 -5.01
C ARG A 38 -27.95 -38.58 -6.40
N GLN A 39 -29.03 -38.52 -7.21
CA GLN A 39 -29.00 -37.91 -8.53
C GLN A 39 -28.69 -36.43 -8.44
N LEU A 40 -29.24 -35.73 -7.44
CA LEU A 40 -28.93 -34.31 -7.19
C LEU A 40 -27.43 -34.12 -6.86
N ILE A 41 -26.87 -34.97 -5.97
CA ILE A 41 -25.43 -34.89 -5.66
C ILE A 41 -24.59 -35.07 -6.93
N GLY A 42 -24.88 -36.09 -7.74
CA GLY A 42 -24.18 -36.36 -8.99
C GLY A 42 -24.32 -35.20 -10.01
N ALA A 43 -25.48 -34.54 -10.08
CA ALA A 43 -25.72 -33.40 -10.93
C ALA A 43 -24.99 -32.14 -10.45
N LEU A 44 -24.95 -31.94 -9.14
CA LEU A 44 -24.18 -30.83 -8.52
C LEU A 44 -22.68 -31.00 -8.72
N GLU A 45 -22.12 -32.17 -8.39
CA GLU A 45 -20.69 -32.47 -8.53
C GLU A 45 -20.20 -32.43 -10.00
N SER A 46 -21.09 -32.67 -10.95
CA SER A 46 -20.80 -32.53 -12.38
C SER A 46 -21.07 -31.14 -12.94
N GLY A 47 -21.46 -30.16 -12.12
CA GLY A 47 -21.76 -28.81 -12.55
C GLY A 47 -22.95 -28.68 -13.50
N ARG A 48 -23.88 -29.62 -13.48
CA ARG A 48 -25.05 -29.63 -14.38
C ARG A 48 -26.31 -29.04 -13.75
N HIS A 49 -26.31 -28.77 -12.46
CA HIS A 49 -27.49 -28.33 -11.74
C HIS A 49 -27.14 -27.37 -10.62
N THR A 50 -28.06 -26.46 -10.27
CA THR A 50 -28.00 -25.57 -9.11
C THR A 50 -29.03 -26.06 -8.09
N PRO A 51 -28.70 -26.26 -6.81
CA PRO A 51 -29.66 -26.71 -5.83
C PRO A 51 -30.70 -25.65 -5.51
N ALA A 52 -31.87 -26.06 -5.07
CA ALA A 52 -32.79 -25.15 -4.39
C ALA A 52 -32.18 -24.68 -3.04
N VAL A 53 -32.64 -23.55 -2.53
CA VAL A 53 -32.05 -22.91 -1.33
C VAL A 53 -32.06 -23.85 -0.12
N ASP A 54 -33.14 -24.61 0.09
CA ASP A 54 -33.25 -25.58 1.17
C ASP A 54 -32.24 -26.73 1.08
N ALA A 55 -32.01 -27.25 -0.13
CA ALA A 55 -30.99 -28.26 -0.39
C ALA A 55 -29.56 -27.70 -0.20
N ALA A 56 -29.32 -26.47 -0.61
CA ALA A 56 -28.03 -25.76 -0.39
C ALA A 56 -27.72 -25.60 1.11
N LEU A 57 -28.70 -25.18 1.91
CA LEU A 57 -28.58 -25.08 3.36
C LEU A 57 -28.28 -26.39 4.05
N ARG A 58 -29.00 -27.47 3.68
CA ARG A 58 -28.74 -28.80 4.23
C ARG A 58 -27.35 -29.33 3.86
N LEU A 59 -26.94 -29.18 2.61
CA LEU A 59 -25.60 -29.56 2.15
C LEU A 59 -24.51 -28.81 2.91
N ALA A 60 -24.64 -27.50 3.06
CA ALA A 60 -23.71 -26.68 3.82
C ALA A 60 -23.61 -27.16 5.29
N GLY A 61 -24.73 -27.40 5.95
CA GLY A 61 -24.78 -27.88 7.33
C GLY A 61 -24.10 -29.24 7.50
N VAL A 62 -24.38 -30.19 6.60
CA VAL A 62 -23.78 -31.56 6.65
C VAL A 62 -22.29 -31.51 6.33
N LEU A 63 -21.88 -30.66 5.40
CA LEU A 63 -20.48 -30.48 5.03
C LEU A 63 -19.72 -29.54 5.99
N GLY A 64 -20.35 -29.04 7.05
CA GLY A 64 -19.71 -28.18 8.06
C GLY A 64 -19.14 -26.89 7.46
N THR A 65 -19.88 -26.25 6.54
CA THR A 65 -19.46 -25.07 5.81
C THR A 65 -20.66 -24.13 5.60
N THR A 66 -20.49 -23.02 4.90
CA THR A 66 -21.59 -22.10 4.56
C THR A 66 -22.06 -22.29 3.12
N VAL A 67 -23.27 -21.84 2.79
CA VAL A 67 -23.82 -21.86 1.43
C VAL A 67 -22.92 -21.04 0.49
N GLU A 68 -22.44 -19.91 0.97
CA GLU A 68 -21.54 -19.03 0.24
C GLU A 68 -20.20 -19.74 -0.08
N ALA A 69 -19.65 -20.48 0.87
CA ALA A 69 -18.41 -21.24 0.66
C ALA A 69 -18.58 -22.37 -0.35
N LEU A 70 -19.77 -22.96 -0.46
CA LEU A 70 -20.07 -24.00 -1.47
C LEU A 70 -20.39 -23.40 -2.85
N PHE A 71 -21.25 -22.38 -2.87
CA PHE A 71 -21.92 -21.90 -4.06
C PHE A 71 -21.64 -20.44 -4.41
N ALA A 72 -20.84 -19.69 -3.63
CA ALA A 72 -20.38 -18.42 -4.14
C ALA A 72 -19.55 -18.65 -5.42
N PRO A 73 -19.67 -17.78 -6.44
CA PRO A 73 -18.69 -17.76 -7.50
C PRO A 73 -17.31 -17.85 -6.85
N ALA A 74 -16.38 -18.61 -7.43
CA ALA A 74 -15.00 -18.44 -7.01
C ALA A 74 -14.76 -16.95 -7.03
N ALA A 75 -14.24 -16.40 -5.93
CA ALA A 75 -13.76 -15.06 -5.93
C ALA A 75 -12.96 -14.95 -7.22
N ASP A 76 -13.43 -14.15 -8.18
CA ASP A 76 -12.84 -14.07 -9.50
C ASP A 76 -11.34 -13.91 -9.26
N GLU A 77 -10.53 -14.86 -9.77
CA GLU A 77 -9.10 -14.63 -9.91
C GLU A 77 -8.99 -13.48 -10.92
N ALA A 78 -9.10 -12.27 -10.41
CA ALA A 78 -9.01 -11.10 -11.23
C ALA A 78 -7.54 -10.89 -11.55
N GLU A 79 -7.21 -10.76 -12.80
CA GLU A 79 -5.92 -10.25 -13.21
C GLU A 79 -5.86 -8.80 -12.74
N ALA A 80 -4.92 -8.52 -11.86
CA ALA A 80 -4.67 -7.19 -11.33
C ALA A 80 -3.18 -6.88 -11.43
N VAL A 81 -2.86 -5.62 -11.58
CA VAL A 81 -1.48 -5.15 -11.63
C VAL A 81 -1.07 -4.55 -10.27
N PRO A 82 0.18 -4.74 -9.81
CA PRO A 82 0.63 -4.10 -8.59
C PRO A 82 0.65 -2.58 -8.77
N VAL A 83 0.22 -1.84 -7.73
CA VAL A 83 0.34 -0.37 -7.69
C VAL A 83 1.80 0.04 -7.86
N LEU A 84 2.69 -0.63 -7.13
CA LEU A 84 4.13 -0.41 -7.17
C LEU A 84 4.82 -1.50 -7.98
N ALA A 85 5.48 -1.12 -9.07
CA ALA A 85 6.29 -2.03 -9.87
C ALA A 85 7.44 -2.62 -9.02
N GLY A 86 7.64 -3.94 -9.10
CA GLY A 86 8.68 -4.63 -8.33
C GLY A 86 8.36 -4.87 -6.85
N ALA A 87 7.18 -4.48 -6.36
CA ALA A 87 6.74 -4.81 -5.00
C ALA A 87 6.52 -6.33 -4.82
N PRO A 88 6.45 -6.83 -3.57
CA PRO A 88 6.06 -8.20 -3.30
C PRO A 88 4.77 -8.56 -4.04
N SER A 89 4.80 -9.69 -4.75
CA SER A 89 3.68 -10.13 -5.58
C SER A 89 2.76 -11.12 -4.87
N SER A 90 3.06 -11.44 -3.60
CA SER A 90 2.32 -12.44 -2.82
C SER A 90 2.13 -11.98 -1.38
N GLY A 91 0.93 -12.16 -0.84
CA GLY A 91 0.55 -11.81 0.52
C GLY A 91 -0.84 -11.18 0.61
N PRO A 92 -1.28 -10.82 1.85
CA PRO A 92 -2.49 -10.03 2.03
C PRO A 92 -2.42 -8.72 1.24
N ALA A 93 -3.47 -8.35 0.54
CA ALA A 93 -3.46 -7.20 -0.36
C ALA A 93 -4.75 -6.38 -0.26
N VAL A 94 -4.60 -5.07 -0.34
CA VAL A 94 -5.69 -4.14 -0.61
C VAL A 94 -5.90 -4.07 -2.12
N VAL A 95 -7.14 -4.09 -2.54
CA VAL A 95 -7.52 -4.04 -3.95
C VAL A 95 -8.23 -2.73 -4.24
N ALA A 96 -7.91 -2.12 -5.36
CA ALA A 96 -8.53 -0.89 -5.81
C ALA A 96 -8.79 -0.93 -7.32
N ARG A 97 -9.54 0.04 -7.81
CA ARG A 97 -9.73 0.27 -9.24
C ARG A 97 -9.32 1.68 -9.59
N VAL A 98 -8.40 1.82 -10.54
CA VAL A 98 -7.99 3.11 -11.09
C VAL A 98 -8.44 3.15 -12.54
N GLY A 99 -9.54 3.84 -12.82
CA GLY A 99 -10.20 3.78 -14.13
C GLY A 99 -10.66 2.38 -14.48
N ALA A 100 -10.19 1.85 -15.61
CA ALA A 100 -10.49 0.48 -16.04
C ALA A 100 -9.54 -0.57 -15.42
N THR A 101 -8.45 -0.15 -14.78
CA THR A 101 -7.39 -1.04 -14.28
C THR A 101 -7.69 -1.47 -12.85
N GLN A 102 -7.72 -2.78 -12.62
CA GLN A 102 -7.72 -3.32 -11.26
C GLN A 102 -6.28 -3.38 -10.77
N VAL A 103 -6.05 -2.77 -9.60
CA VAL A 103 -4.72 -2.69 -8.97
C VAL A 103 -4.73 -3.30 -7.59
N TYR A 104 -3.58 -3.72 -7.12
CA TYR A 104 -3.42 -4.19 -5.74
C TYR A 104 -2.12 -3.69 -5.12
N ALA A 105 -2.15 -3.56 -3.79
CA ALA A 105 -0.97 -3.31 -2.98
C ALA A 105 -0.89 -4.37 -1.88
N VAL A 106 0.22 -5.10 -1.83
CA VAL A 106 0.46 -6.05 -0.73
C VAL A 106 0.69 -5.26 0.55
N VAL A 107 0.01 -5.65 1.62
CA VAL A 107 0.14 -5.03 2.94
C VAL A 107 1.53 -5.33 3.49
N ASP A 108 2.27 -4.28 3.83
CA ASP A 108 3.60 -4.42 4.43
C ASP A 108 3.48 -5.00 5.86
N PRO A 109 4.06 -6.17 6.13
CA PRO A 109 4.03 -6.77 7.48
C PRO A 109 4.69 -5.87 8.55
N ALA A 110 5.58 -4.97 8.17
CA ALA A 110 6.21 -4.02 9.08
C ALA A 110 5.24 -2.97 9.66
N THR A 111 4.05 -2.81 9.06
CA THR A 111 3.01 -1.89 9.55
C THR A 111 2.16 -2.45 10.70
N GLY A 112 2.39 -3.72 11.09
CA GLY A 112 1.65 -4.40 12.15
C GLY A 112 0.46 -5.22 11.65
N LEU A 113 -0.08 -6.08 12.52
CA LEU A 113 -1.18 -6.99 12.15
C LEU A 113 -2.52 -6.27 11.93
N ASP A 114 -2.71 -5.10 12.52
CA ASP A 114 -3.89 -4.25 12.33
C ASP A 114 -4.03 -3.75 10.88
N ALA A 115 -2.91 -3.58 10.17
CA ALA A 115 -2.92 -3.27 8.75
C ALA A 115 -3.56 -4.39 7.91
N TRP A 116 -3.53 -5.64 8.37
CA TRP A 116 -4.15 -6.78 7.68
C TRP A 116 -5.68 -6.73 7.74
N ALA A 117 -6.26 -5.97 8.69
CA ALA A 117 -7.70 -5.74 8.74
C ALA A 117 -8.24 -5.03 7.49
N SER A 118 -7.37 -4.35 6.73
CA SER A 118 -7.71 -3.69 5.48
C SER A 118 -7.51 -4.57 4.24
N ALA A 119 -7.07 -5.82 4.39
CA ALA A 119 -6.83 -6.69 3.24
C ALA A 119 -8.16 -7.19 2.62
N ASP A 120 -8.32 -6.97 1.34
CA ASP A 120 -9.48 -7.38 0.54
C ASP A 120 -9.25 -8.72 -0.14
N ALA A 121 -7.99 -9.09 -0.34
CA ALA A 121 -7.58 -10.27 -1.09
C ALA A 121 -6.27 -10.86 -0.56
N VAL A 122 -5.95 -12.06 -1.03
CA VAL A 122 -4.61 -12.62 -0.99
C VAL A 122 -4.06 -12.61 -2.41
N ALA A 123 -2.96 -11.90 -2.63
CA ALA A 123 -2.25 -11.91 -3.89
C ALA A 123 -1.32 -13.13 -3.98
N ASP A 124 -1.23 -13.74 -5.15
CA ASP A 124 -0.21 -14.71 -5.52
C ASP A 124 0.20 -14.50 -6.98
N ARG A 125 1.41 -13.95 -7.19
CA ARG A 125 2.02 -13.67 -8.50
C ARG A 125 1.08 -12.95 -9.47
N GLY A 126 0.41 -11.89 -8.98
CA GLY A 126 -0.52 -11.06 -9.77
C GLY A 126 -1.95 -11.62 -9.89
N ARG A 127 -2.21 -12.80 -9.32
CA ARG A 127 -3.56 -13.33 -9.16
C ARG A 127 -4.11 -12.96 -7.81
N LEU A 128 -5.34 -12.49 -7.76
CA LEU A 128 -6.01 -12.11 -6.52
C LEU A 128 -7.06 -13.15 -6.17
N ARG A 129 -6.96 -13.71 -4.98
CA ARG A 129 -8.04 -14.45 -4.35
C ARG A 129 -8.76 -13.52 -3.37
N MET A 130 -9.91 -13.03 -3.76
CA MET A 130 -10.70 -12.11 -2.92
C MET A 130 -11.12 -12.78 -1.61
N LEU A 131 -11.03 -12.06 -0.49
CA LEU A 131 -11.53 -12.47 0.83
C LEU A 131 -13.01 -12.12 0.99
N HIS A 132 -13.42 -11.00 0.42
CA HIS A 132 -14.78 -10.50 0.37
C HIS A 132 -14.98 -9.64 -0.88
N PRO A 133 -16.22 -9.37 -1.31
CA PRO A 133 -16.48 -8.42 -2.40
C PRO A 133 -15.97 -7.03 -2.01
N VAL A 134 -15.25 -6.37 -2.93
CA VAL A 134 -14.87 -4.95 -2.76
C VAL A 134 -16.01 -4.09 -3.29
N GLU A 135 -16.74 -3.45 -2.38
CA GLU A 135 -17.91 -2.64 -2.70
C GLU A 135 -17.57 -1.14 -2.83
N GLN A 136 -16.40 -0.73 -2.36
CA GLN A 136 -16.01 0.67 -2.31
C GLN A 136 -14.98 1.02 -3.38
N ASP A 137 -15.13 2.22 -3.92
CA ASP A 137 -14.15 2.81 -4.83
C ASP A 137 -12.98 3.35 -4.00
N VAL A 138 -11.90 2.58 -3.92
CA VAL A 138 -10.74 2.87 -3.07
C VAL A 138 -9.82 3.84 -3.77
N PHE A 139 -9.59 5.01 -3.17
CA PHE A 139 -8.65 6.02 -3.67
C PHE A 139 -7.21 5.65 -3.30
N VAL A 140 -6.36 5.46 -4.29
CA VAL A 140 -4.96 5.05 -4.12
C VAL A 140 -4.05 6.26 -4.17
N VAL A 141 -3.28 6.48 -3.09
CA VAL A 141 -2.20 7.48 -3.02
C VAL A 141 -0.89 6.75 -2.85
N LEU A 142 0.10 7.05 -3.69
CA LEU A 142 1.45 6.49 -3.58
C LEU A 142 2.44 7.58 -3.18
N GLY A 143 3.36 7.28 -2.26
CA GLY A 143 4.44 8.19 -1.85
C GLY A 143 5.16 7.72 -0.59
N CYS A 144 6.26 8.36 -0.25
CA CYS A 144 7.09 7.98 0.90
C CYS A 144 6.87 8.87 2.14
N ASP A 145 6.09 9.94 2.04
CA ASP A 145 5.89 10.87 3.14
C ASP A 145 4.89 10.31 4.16
N PRO A 146 5.24 10.19 5.46
CA PRO A 146 4.35 9.72 6.50
C PRO A 146 3.06 10.55 6.67
N ALA A 147 3.07 11.83 6.28
CA ALA A 147 1.89 12.70 6.31
C ALA A 147 0.73 12.13 5.47
N VAL A 148 1.03 11.44 4.36
CA VAL A 148 0.00 10.77 3.55
C VAL A 148 -0.67 9.63 4.31
N GLY A 149 0.10 8.86 5.07
CA GLY A 149 -0.44 7.80 5.93
C GLY A 149 -1.37 8.36 7.01
N LEU A 150 -0.99 9.48 7.63
CA LEU A 150 -1.85 10.19 8.58
C LEU A 150 -3.13 10.68 7.91
N ALA A 151 -3.05 11.31 6.75
CA ALA A 151 -4.21 11.78 6.00
C ALA A 151 -5.16 10.62 5.65
N ALA A 152 -4.62 9.52 5.15
CA ALA A 152 -5.39 8.33 4.82
C ALA A 152 -6.09 7.73 6.06
N ALA A 153 -5.40 7.66 7.21
CA ALA A 153 -6.00 7.19 8.46
C ALA A 153 -7.16 8.08 8.94
N MET A 154 -6.98 9.42 8.88
CA MET A 154 -8.02 10.37 9.26
C MET A 154 -9.23 10.31 8.32
N LEU A 155 -9.02 10.11 7.03
CA LEU A 155 -10.11 9.98 6.05
C LEU A 155 -10.84 8.65 6.19
N ARG A 156 -10.14 7.55 6.44
CA ARG A 156 -10.79 6.25 6.75
C ARG A 156 -11.67 6.34 7.99
N ALA A 157 -11.22 7.04 9.03
CA ALA A 157 -12.04 7.29 10.23
C ALA A 157 -13.30 8.13 9.94
N ARG A 158 -13.33 8.88 8.83
CA ARG A 158 -14.49 9.64 8.32
C ARG A 158 -15.33 8.85 7.30
N GLY A 159 -15.02 7.56 7.05
CA GLY A 159 -15.75 6.67 6.15
C GLY A 159 -15.34 6.75 4.67
N HIS A 160 -14.19 7.38 4.35
CA HIS A 160 -13.66 7.38 2.98
C HIS A 160 -12.78 6.17 2.71
N ALA A 161 -13.00 5.50 1.59
CA ALA A 161 -12.13 4.42 1.13
C ALA A 161 -10.86 5.01 0.49
N ILE A 162 -9.75 4.98 1.21
CA ILE A 162 -8.45 5.48 0.78
C ILE A 162 -7.33 4.60 1.30
N VAL A 163 -6.34 4.33 0.46
CA VAL A 163 -5.12 3.61 0.81
C VAL A 163 -3.88 4.44 0.46
N ALA A 164 -2.95 4.51 1.40
CA ALA A 164 -1.61 5.05 1.18
C ALA A 164 -0.65 3.88 0.92
N VAL A 165 0.01 3.90 -0.22
CA VAL A 165 1.02 2.91 -0.61
C VAL A 165 2.39 3.56 -0.53
N HIS A 166 3.34 2.90 0.15
CA HIS A 166 4.68 3.42 0.28
C HIS A 166 5.50 3.21 -1.00
N GLY A 167 6.16 4.27 -1.49
CA GLY A 167 7.05 4.24 -2.64
C GLY A 167 7.79 5.55 -2.83
N SER A 168 8.88 5.57 -3.60
CA SER A 168 9.65 6.78 -3.87
C SER A 168 8.86 7.81 -4.71
N SER A 169 9.33 9.06 -4.73
CA SER A 169 8.72 10.10 -5.57
C SER A 169 8.68 9.73 -7.05
N ALA A 170 9.72 9.06 -7.57
CA ALA A 170 9.77 8.59 -8.94
C ALA A 170 8.73 7.49 -9.20
N GLN A 171 8.62 6.51 -8.30
CA GLN A 171 7.62 5.45 -8.38
C GLN A 171 6.20 5.99 -8.26
N ALA A 172 5.99 7.03 -7.44
CA ALA A 172 4.68 7.66 -7.28
C ALA A 172 4.23 8.34 -8.58
N ILE A 173 5.12 9.09 -9.24
CA ILE A 173 4.83 9.71 -10.55
C ILE A 173 4.56 8.63 -11.59
N GLU A 174 5.41 7.61 -11.66
CA GLU A 174 5.26 6.52 -12.63
C GLU A 174 3.92 5.79 -12.45
N ALA A 175 3.51 5.48 -11.21
CA ALA A 175 2.23 4.84 -10.95
C ALA A 175 1.03 5.72 -11.31
N LEU A 176 1.12 7.05 -11.08
CA LEU A 176 0.09 8.00 -11.48
C LEU A 176 -0.06 8.07 -13.01
N GLU A 177 1.05 8.18 -13.74
CA GLU A 177 1.08 8.26 -15.20
C GLU A 177 0.65 6.95 -15.87
N ALA A 178 0.99 5.82 -15.28
CA ALA A 178 0.57 4.49 -15.74
C ALA A 178 -0.89 4.13 -15.37
N GLY A 179 -1.62 5.03 -14.71
CA GLY A 179 -3.01 4.79 -14.29
C GLY A 179 -3.13 3.69 -13.22
N ARG A 180 -2.13 3.55 -12.36
CA ARG A 180 -2.10 2.59 -11.24
C ARG A 180 -2.32 3.26 -9.88
N ALA A 181 -2.27 4.59 -9.81
CA ALA A 181 -2.61 5.40 -8.64
C ALA A 181 -3.49 6.57 -9.05
N HIS A 182 -4.30 7.07 -8.12
CA HIS A 182 -5.10 8.28 -8.28
C HIS A 182 -4.31 9.55 -7.97
N ALA A 183 -3.35 9.41 -7.04
CA ALA A 183 -2.52 10.52 -6.58
C ALA A 183 -1.09 10.06 -6.27
N ALA A 184 -0.13 10.98 -6.44
CA ALA A 184 1.29 10.81 -6.17
C ALA A 184 1.77 11.85 -5.16
N CYS A 185 2.26 11.41 -4.01
CA CYS A 185 2.94 12.29 -3.07
C CYS A 185 4.44 12.27 -3.36
N VAL A 186 4.99 13.43 -3.64
CA VAL A 186 6.39 13.62 -4.01
C VAL A 186 7.05 14.65 -3.13
N HIS A 187 8.36 14.56 -3.02
CA HIS A 187 9.17 15.59 -2.40
C HIS A 187 10.47 15.81 -3.16
N GLY A 188 11.02 16.99 -3.01
CA GLY A 188 12.29 17.39 -3.61
C GLY A 188 12.60 18.86 -3.34
N PRO A 189 13.82 19.30 -3.68
CA PRO A 189 14.14 20.73 -3.67
C PRO A 189 13.15 21.50 -4.54
N ALA A 190 12.88 22.75 -4.18
CA ALA A 190 11.85 23.54 -4.85
C ALA A 190 12.07 23.74 -6.36
N ASP A 191 13.33 23.80 -6.78
CA ASP A 191 13.77 23.99 -8.18
C ASP A 191 13.74 22.69 -9.02
N SER A 192 13.72 21.54 -8.36
CA SER A 192 13.76 20.21 -8.99
C SER A 192 12.68 19.26 -8.47
N LEU A 193 11.57 19.81 -7.98
CA LEU A 193 10.44 19.04 -7.49
C LEU A 193 9.84 18.16 -8.61
N PRO A 194 9.73 16.84 -8.41
CA PRO A 194 9.13 15.96 -9.41
C PRO A 194 7.69 16.34 -9.74
N ARG A 195 7.36 16.36 -11.04
CA ARG A 195 6.02 16.68 -11.54
C ARG A 195 5.58 15.64 -12.55
N PRO A 196 4.29 15.24 -12.54
CA PRO A 196 3.77 14.38 -13.58
C PRO A 196 3.72 15.12 -14.92
N ALA A 197 4.00 14.42 -16.02
CA ALA A 197 3.80 14.93 -17.38
C ALA A 197 2.30 15.02 -17.72
N ALA A 198 1.47 14.14 -17.14
CA ALA A 198 0.02 14.17 -17.28
C ALA A 198 -0.61 15.32 -16.48
N SER A 199 -1.78 15.79 -16.93
CA SER A 199 -2.54 16.83 -16.23
C SER A 199 -2.91 16.40 -14.82
N ALA A 200 -2.45 17.16 -13.83
CA ALA A 200 -2.71 16.92 -12.40
C ALA A 200 -2.86 18.23 -11.64
N VAL A 201 -3.58 18.20 -10.53
CA VAL A 201 -3.68 19.31 -9.58
C VAL A 201 -2.71 19.00 -8.45
N GLY A 202 -1.83 19.96 -8.13
CA GLY A 202 -0.89 19.85 -7.02
C GLY A 202 -1.41 20.56 -5.77
N TRP A 203 -1.32 19.90 -4.62
CA TRP A 203 -1.55 20.51 -3.30
C TRP A 203 -0.28 20.47 -2.47
N ARG A 204 0.09 21.58 -1.87
CA ARG A 204 1.20 21.62 -0.91
C ARG A 204 0.83 20.87 0.35
N LEU A 205 1.77 20.10 0.90
CA LEU A 205 1.67 19.50 2.23
C LEU A 205 2.52 20.25 3.27
N GLY A 206 3.55 20.93 2.83
CA GLY A 206 4.54 21.63 3.64
C GLY A 206 5.94 21.44 3.10
N SER A 207 6.93 21.61 3.98
CA SER A 207 8.33 21.29 3.71
C SER A 207 8.97 20.61 4.92
N TRP A 208 10.14 20.01 4.72
CA TRP A 208 10.95 19.43 5.77
C TRP A 208 12.41 19.29 5.30
N GLN A 209 13.32 19.03 6.25
CA GLN A 209 14.73 18.85 5.94
C GLN A 209 15.07 17.38 5.67
N VAL A 210 15.79 17.10 4.58
CA VAL A 210 16.59 15.89 4.43
C VAL A 210 17.87 16.09 5.21
N GLY A 211 18.34 15.04 5.89
CA GLY A 211 19.59 15.12 6.64
C GLY A 211 20.06 13.76 7.11
N LEU A 212 21.00 13.79 8.04
CA LEU A 212 21.56 12.62 8.69
C LEU A 212 20.97 12.50 10.10
N ALA A 213 20.27 11.41 10.38
CA ALA A 213 19.95 10.98 11.73
C ALA A 213 21.16 10.24 12.30
N ALA A 214 21.63 10.66 13.49
CA ALA A 214 22.72 10.00 14.16
C ALA A 214 22.25 8.71 14.86
N PRO A 215 23.15 7.72 15.12
CA PRO A 215 22.87 6.65 16.08
C PRO A 215 22.50 7.19 17.46
N ASP A 216 21.72 6.44 18.23
CA ASP A 216 21.02 6.86 19.45
C ASP A 216 21.91 7.47 20.55
N ASP A 217 23.17 7.06 20.65
CA ASP A 217 24.14 7.50 21.66
C ASP A 217 25.14 8.55 21.16
N HIS A 218 24.96 9.08 19.97
CA HIS A 218 25.90 10.00 19.33
C HIS A 218 25.35 11.43 19.25
N SER A 219 26.27 12.40 19.31
CA SER A 219 25.98 13.77 18.93
C SER A 219 25.57 13.85 17.43
N PRO A 220 24.96 14.96 16.98
CA PRO A 220 24.69 15.14 15.56
C PRO A 220 25.92 14.81 14.71
N VAL A 221 25.74 13.97 13.69
CA VAL A 221 26.84 13.52 12.81
C VAL A 221 27.17 14.62 11.81
N ALA A 222 28.43 15.02 11.77
CA ALA A 222 28.90 15.93 10.73
C ALA A 222 28.99 15.21 9.37
N LEU A 223 28.67 15.91 8.29
CA LEU A 223 28.78 15.36 6.92
C LEU A 223 30.21 14.94 6.59
N GLU A 224 31.20 15.64 7.16
CA GLU A 224 32.63 15.37 7.06
C GLU A 224 33.03 14.01 7.69
N ASP A 225 32.31 13.55 8.71
CA ASP A 225 32.56 12.26 9.32
C ASP A 225 32.12 11.11 8.41
N VAL A 226 30.98 11.30 7.74
CA VAL A 226 30.49 10.39 6.71
C VAL A 226 31.43 10.39 5.50
N ALA A 227 31.83 11.58 5.03
CA ALA A 227 32.74 11.76 3.92
C ALA A 227 34.11 11.11 4.16
N ALA A 228 34.61 11.14 5.39
CA ALA A 228 35.86 10.54 5.80
C ALA A 228 35.76 9.04 6.15
N GLY A 229 34.57 8.43 6.04
CA GLY A 229 34.33 7.03 6.39
C GLY A 229 34.43 6.71 7.89
N ARG A 230 34.41 7.73 8.75
CA ARG A 230 34.45 7.56 10.22
C ARG A 230 33.12 7.09 10.80
N MET A 231 32.02 7.30 10.08
CA MET A 231 30.66 6.93 10.46
C MET A 231 30.09 5.99 9.41
N PRO A 232 29.64 4.77 9.76
CA PRO A 232 28.86 3.92 8.87
C PRO A 232 27.61 4.63 8.40
N LEU A 233 27.17 4.39 7.17
CA LEU A 233 26.06 5.07 6.54
C LEU A 233 24.94 4.09 6.17
N VAL A 234 23.74 4.36 6.65
CA VAL A 234 22.48 3.77 6.16
C VAL A 234 21.95 4.66 5.05
N ARG A 235 21.98 4.17 3.83
CA ARG A 235 21.60 4.88 2.61
C ARG A 235 20.14 4.67 2.28
N ARG A 236 19.65 5.45 1.35
CA ARG A 236 18.40 5.21 0.65
C ARG A 236 18.69 4.60 -0.73
N GLU A 237 17.66 4.07 -1.37
CA GLU A 237 17.79 3.64 -2.77
C GLU A 237 18.34 4.78 -3.65
N ALA A 238 19.21 4.43 -4.59
CA ALA A 238 19.90 5.41 -5.45
C ALA A 238 18.97 6.33 -6.23
N SER A 239 17.76 5.88 -6.54
CA SER A 239 16.74 6.66 -7.27
C SER A 239 15.97 7.65 -6.41
N THR A 240 16.20 7.71 -5.09
CA THR A 240 15.41 8.56 -4.20
C THR A 240 15.96 9.97 -4.12
N SER A 241 15.06 10.96 -4.03
CA SER A 241 15.44 12.38 -3.87
C SER A 241 16.33 12.62 -2.65
N SER A 242 16.09 11.91 -1.54
CA SER A 242 16.91 12.03 -0.31
C SER A 242 18.34 11.51 -0.50
N GLN A 243 18.51 10.41 -1.25
CA GLN A 243 19.84 9.91 -1.59
C GLN A 243 20.61 10.91 -2.45
N HIS A 244 19.95 11.45 -3.46
CA HIS A 244 20.54 12.48 -4.31
C HIS A 244 20.94 13.75 -3.51
N SER A 245 20.15 14.15 -2.49
CA SER A 245 20.51 15.27 -1.61
C SER A 245 21.82 15.02 -0.87
N LEU A 246 21.99 13.80 -0.31
CA LEU A 246 23.25 13.42 0.33
C LEU A 246 24.41 13.41 -0.67
N GLU A 247 24.23 12.84 -1.83
CA GLU A 247 25.28 12.76 -2.87
C GLU A 247 25.72 14.16 -3.33
N ARG A 248 24.77 15.08 -3.53
CA ARG A 248 25.08 16.48 -3.82
C ARG A 248 25.89 17.14 -2.69
N ALA A 249 25.51 16.87 -1.46
CA ALA A 249 26.20 17.43 -0.29
C ALA A 249 27.63 16.88 -0.16
N LEU A 250 27.83 15.59 -0.32
CA LEU A 250 29.15 14.95 -0.32
C LEU A 250 30.02 15.40 -1.51
N ALA A 251 29.44 15.55 -2.69
CA ALA A 251 30.14 16.06 -3.87
C ALA A 251 30.71 17.47 -3.65
N ARG A 252 30.05 18.32 -2.87
CA ARG A 252 30.60 19.64 -2.48
C ARG A 252 31.86 19.54 -1.59
N LEU A 253 32.01 18.40 -0.88
CA LEU A 253 33.22 18.08 -0.12
C LEU A 253 34.27 17.28 -0.95
N GLY A 254 34.03 17.10 -2.25
CA GLY A 254 34.92 16.34 -3.14
C GLY A 254 34.82 14.82 -2.97
N VAL A 255 33.78 14.29 -2.33
CA VAL A 255 33.59 12.87 -2.07
C VAL A 255 32.46 12.31 -2.92
N SER A 256 32.71 11.17 -3.53
CA SER A 256 31.72 10.33 -4.19
C SER A 256 31.48 9.05 -3.36
N LEU A 257 30.21 8.74 -3.09
CA LEU A 257 29.88 7.49 -2.42
C LEU A 257 30.08 6.30 -3.36
N ASP A 258 30.77 5.27 -2.87
CA ASP A 258 30.77 3.97 -3.56
C ASP A 258 29.35 3.37 -3.49
N ALA A 259 28.83 2.99 -4.66
CA ALA A 259 27.48 2.44 -4.79
C ALA A 259 27.34 1.04 -4.14
N SER A 260 28.45 0.35 -3.84
CA SER A 260 28.48 -1.08 -3.50
C SER A 260 28.40 -1.39 -2.01
N GLY A 261 28.47 -0.41 -1.09
CA GLY A 261 28.60 -0.67 0.36
C GLY A 261 27.45 -0.15 1.21
N GLY A 262 27.15 -0.86 2.30
CA GLY A 262 26.29 -0.44 3.39
C GLY A 262 24.82 -0.86 3.30
N THR A 263 24.09 -0.60 4.37
CA THR A 263 22.64 -0.89 4.48
C THR A 263 21.84 0.10 3.65
N VAL A 264 20.84 -0.39 2.91
CA VAL A 264 19.90 0.44 2.16
C VAL A 264 18.52 0.33 2.81
N ALA A 265 17.97 1.45 3.26
CA ALA A 265 16.67 1.52 3.90
C ALA A 265 15.55 1.77 2.87
N ALA A 266 14.44 1.07 3.03
CA ALA A 266 13.29 1.14 2.14
C ALA A 266 12.52 2.48 2.24
N GLY A 267 12.51 3.12 3.42
CA GLY A 267 11.75 4.35 3.69
C GLY A 267 12.41 5.26 4.71
N HIS A 268 11.84 6.44 4.95
CA HIS A 268 12.35 7.38 5.94
C HIS A 268 12.33 6.82 7.36
N LEU A 269 11.21 6.21 7.77
CA LEU A 269 11.06 5.60 9.09
C LEU A 269 11.97 4.38 9.25
N ASP A 270 12.16 3.60 8.18
CA ASP A 270 13.07 2.46 8.17
C ASP A 270 14.51 2.90 8.32
N ALA A 271 14.94 3.97 7.65
CA ALA A 271 16.25 4.58 7.80
C ALA A 271 16.49 5.04 9.26
N ALA A 272 15.53 5.75 9.84
CA ALA A 272 15.60 6.19 11.23
C ALA A 272 15.66 5.01 12.21
N ARG A 273 14.92 3.92 11.96
CA ARG A 273 14.97 2.69 12.77
C ARG A 273 16.36 2.05 12.72
N HIS A 274 17.00 2.00 11.55
CA HIS A 274 18.37 1.52 11.42
C HIS A 274 19.37 2.38 12.22
N ALA A 275 19.23 3.72 12.19
CA ALA A 275 20.06 4.59 13.03
C ALA A 275 19.83 4.33 14.50
N ALA A 276 18.57 4.26 14.96
CA ALA A 276 18.22 3.93 16.34
C ALA A 276 18.77 2.57 16.80
N ALA A 277 18.94 1.62 15.91
CA ALA A 277 19.56 0.32 16.16
C ALA A 277 21.10 0.36 16.15
N GLY A 278 21.73 1.52 15.97
CA GLY A 278 23.19 1.68 15.98
C GLY A 278 23.89 1.26 14.69
N HIS A 279 23.17 1.09 13.59
CA HIS A 279 23.77 0.62 12.31
C HIS A 279 24.55 1.73 11.58
N GLY A 280 24.54 2.96 12.07
CA GLY A 280 25.23 4.10 11.51
C GLY A 280 24.32 5.32 11.33
N ALA A 281 24.88 6.40 10.78
CA ALA A 281 24.10 7.57 10.41
C ALA A 281 23.16 7.24 9.25
N ALA A 282 21.92 7.71 9.31
CA ALA A 282 20.92 7.36 8.30
C ALA A 282 20.41 8.60 7.53
N VAL A 283 20.34 8.47 6.21
CA VAL A 283 19.72 9.49 5.36
C VAL A 283 18.21 9.44 5.50
N THR A 284 17.63 10.47 6.13
CA THR A 284 16.22 10.51 6.40
C THR A 284 15.65 11.93 6.42
N MET A 285 14.39 12.08 6.83
CA MET A 285 13.71 13.36 7.05
C MET A 285 13.66 13.71 8.53
N THR A 286 13.54 15.00 8.85
CA THR A 286 13.46 15.52 10.22
C THR A 286 12.40 14.79 11.06
N ALA A 287 11.17 14.63 10.52
CA ALA A 287 10.07 14.01 11.26
C ALA A 287 10.35 12.53 11.60
N ALA A 288 11.04 11.80 10.72
CA ALA A 288 11.41 10.42 10.99
C ALA A 288 12.50 10.33 12.07
N ALA A 289 13.51 11.22 12.05
CA ALA A 289 14.51 11.29 13.10
C ALA A 289 13.87 11.66 14.46
N ALA A 290 12.97 12.63 14.48
CA ALA A 290 12.23 13.05 15.68
C ALA A 290 11.38 11.92 16.28
N ALA A 291 10.76 11.10 15.45
CA ALA A 291 9.95 9.95 15.90
C ALA A 291 10.76 8.91 16.69
N PHE A 292 12.07 8.84 16.48
CA PHE A 292 13.00 7.98 17.22
C PHE A 292 13.90 8.76 18.18
N ALA A 293 13.60 10.04 18.43
CA ALA A 293 14.38 10.94 19.29
C ALA A 293 15.87 11.02 18.91
N LEU A 294 16.21 10.90 17.62
CA LEU A 294 17.59 10.90 17.14
C LEU A 294 18.11 12.31 16.90
N PRO A 295 19.38 12.58 17.22
CA PRO A 295 20.05 13.81 16.78
C PRO A 295 20.05 13.88 15.25
N PHE A 296 19.87 15.09 14.73
CA PHE A 296 19.68 15.28 13.28
C PHE A 296 20.52 16.44 12.73
N THR A 297 21.23 16.19 11.65
CA THR A 297 21.99 17.20 10.91
C THR A 297 21.29 17.48 9.58
N PRO A 298 20.72 18.67 9.36
CA PRO A 298 20.03 18.99 8.12
C PRO A 298 21.02 19.16 6.95
N ILE A 299 20.61 18.75 5.76
CA ILE A 299 21.39 18.85 4.51
C ILE A 299 20.68 19.75 3.50
N GLU A 300 19.36 19.52 3.27
CA GLU A 300 18.62 20.19 2.21
C GLU A 300 17.13 20.24 2.53
N GLU A 301 16.50 21.37 2.25
CA GLU A 301 15.04 21.52 2.39
C GLU A 301 14.32 20.91 1.18
N HIS A 302 13.29 20.10 1.45
CA HIS A 302 12.40 19.54 0.45
C HIS A 302 10.99 20.08 0.61
N GLN A 303 10.41 20.52 -0.51
CA GLN A 303 8.97 20.77 -0.61
C GLN A 303 8.24 19.43 -0.78
N VAL A 304 7.04 19.34 -0.21
CA VAL A 304 6.18 18.15 -0.33
C VAL A 304 4.90 18.54 -1.04
N VAL A 305 4.60 17.81 -2.10
CA VAL A 305 3.42 18.05 -2.94
C VAL A 305 2.68 16.75 -3.20
N LEU A 306 1.37 16.83 -3.12
CA LEU A 306 0.46 15.77 -3.54
C LEU A 306 -0.13 16.13 -4.91
N TRP A 307 0.22 15.36 -5.92
CA TRP A 307 -0.35 15.45 -7.26
C TRP A 307 -1.54 14.53 -7.38
N VAL A 308 -2.71 15.06 -7.72
CA VAL A 308 -3.93 14.30 -8.01
C VAL A 308 -4.20 14.38 -9.51
N GLY A 309 -4.35 13.24 -10.18
CA GLY A 309 -4.68 13.22 -11.60
C GLY A 309 -5.99 13.99 -11.85
N GLN A 310 -6.00 14.87 -12.83
CA GLN A 310 -7.11 15.79 -13.09
C GLN A 310 -8.46 15.08 -13.25
N GLN A 311 -8.47 13.89 -13.88
CA GLN A 311 -9.67 13.07 -14.05
C GLN A 311 -10.25 12.58 -12.71
N TRP A 312 -9.47 12.57 -11.65
CA TRP A 312 -9.86 12.11 -10.31
C TRP A 312 -10.27 13.24 -9.37
N GLY A 313 -10.20 14.50 -9.80
CA GLY A 313 -10.56 15.65 -8.96
C GLY A 313 -12.01 15.65 -8.48
N ALA A 314 -12.92 14.97 -9.19
CA ALA A 314 -14.32 14.79 -8.79
C ALA A 314 -14.54 13.60 -7.83
N HIS A 315 -13.53 12.74 -7.62
CA HIS A 315 -13.64 11.57 -6.74
C HIS A 315 -13.92 12.02 -5.29
N PRO A 316 -14.88 11.38 -4.57
CA PRO A 316 -15.23 11.80 -3.20
C PRO A 316 -14.04 11.86 -2.24
N ALA A 317 -13.16 10.86 -2.29
CA ALA A 317 -11.97 10.83 -1.44
C ALA A 317 -10.93 11.89 -1.85
N ALA A 318 -10.82 12.27 -3.13
CA ALA A 318 -9.94 13.36 -3.56
C ALA A 318 -10.40 14.71 -2.99
N ARG A 319 -11.70 15.00 -3.06
CA ARG A 319 -12.27 16.22 -2.46
C ARG A 319 -12.06 16.26 -0.96
N ALA A 320 -12.41 15.15 -0.27
CA ALA A 320 -12.21 15.04 1.17
C ALA A 320 -10.73 15.16 1.57
N LEU A 321 -9.80 14.69 0.73
CA LEU A 321 -8.37 14.86 0.94
C LEU A 321 -7.94 16.33 0.80
N GLY A 322 -8.41 17.03 -0.23
CA GLY A 322 -8.17 18.48 -0.38
C GLY A 322 -8.69 19.28 0.83
N ASP A 323 -9.92 19.00 1.27
CA ASP A 323 -10.52 19.65 2.45
C ASP A 323 -9.72 19.32 3.73
N LEU A 324 -9.27 18.06 3.88
CA LEU A 324 -8.47 17.63 5.04
C LEU A 324 -7.12 18.34 5.11
N LEU A 325 -6.43 18.50 3.98
CA LEU A 325 -5.11 19.17 3.94
C LEU A 325 -5.19 20.63 4.42
N ALA A 326 -6.31 21.29 4.18
CA ALA A 326 -6.59 22.64 4.69
C ALA A 326 -7.13 22.65 6.14
N ASP A 327 -7.49 21.48 6.71
CA ASP A 327 -8.09 21.36 8.03
C ASP A 327 -7.04 21.55 9.14
N ARG A 328 -7.34 22.45 10.09
CA ARG A 328 -6.49 22.68 11.27
C ARG A 328 -6.24 21.41 12.07
N ALA A 329 -7.20 20.46 12.10
CA ALA A 329 -7.04 19.22 12.81
C ALA A 329 -5.92 18.32 12.21
N TYR A 330 -5.69 18.41 10.90
CA TYR A 330 -4.59 17.72 10.22
C TYR A 330 -3.26 18.43 10.46
N THR A 331 -3.19 19.72 10.18
CA THR A 331 -1.94 20.51 10.33
C THR A 331 -1.45 20.55 11.77
N SER A 332 -2.37 20.59 12.77
CA SER A 332 -1.99 20.49 14.19
C SER A 332 -1.36 19.13 14.54
N ARG A 333 -1.80 18.04 13.92
CA ARG A 333 -1.18 16.71 14.14
C ARG A 333 0.21 16.64 13.53
N LEU A 334 0.40 17.20 12.34
CA LEU A 334 1.73 17.31 11.72
C LEU A 334 2.67 18.15 12.58
N ALA A 335 2.19 19.25 13.13
CA ALA A 335 2.97 20.09 14.04
C ALA A 335 3.41 19.35 15.32
N VAL A 336 2.56 18.47 15.85
CA VAL A 336 2.89 17.64 17.03
C VAL A 336 3.89 16.53 16.69
N ILE A 337 3.80 15.93 15.51
CA ILE A 337 4.81 14.98 15.03
C ILE A 337 6.18 15.67 14.94
N GLY A 338 6.18 16.94 14.57
CA GLY A 338 7.39 17.74 14.41
C GLY A 338 8.08 17.52 13.07
N GLY A 339 9.03 18.42 12.76
CA GLY A 339 9.85 18.32 11.56
C GLY A 339 9.17 18.68 10.25
N TYR A 340 7.92 19.15 10.28
CA TYR A 340 7.24 19.74 9.13
C TYR A 340 7.18 21.27 9.29
N ASP A 341 7.59 21.96 8.25
CA ASP A 341 7.57 23.41 8.15
C ASP A 341 6.52 23.89 7.12
N GLN A 342 6.26 25.20 7.05
CA GLN A 342 5.35 25.82 6.10
C GLN A 342 3.92 25.25 6.11
N LEU A 343 3.45 24.73 7.25
CA LEU A 343 2.12 24.10 7.38
C LEU A 343 0.96 25.09 7.14
N THR A 344 1.19 26.40 7.21
CA THR A 344 0.20 27.44 6.86
C THR A 344 -0.18 27.42 5.39
N SER A 345 0.66 26.88 4.53
CA SER A 345 0.40 26.71 3.09
C SER A 345 -0.14 25.32 2.73
N CYS A 346 -0.35 24.43 3.73
CA CYS A 346 -0.89 23.10 3.51
C CYS A 346 -2.30 23.19 2.88
N GLY A 347 -2.54 22.36 1.86
CA GLY A 347 -3.78 22.36 1.09
C GLY A 347 -3.89 23.43 0.00
N THR A 348 -2.92 24.36 -0.11
CA THR A 348 -2.93 25.32 -1.21
C THR A 348 -2.56 24.66 -2.54
N THR A 349 -3.22 25.08 -3.62
CA THR A 349 -2.94 24.60 -4.98
C THR A 349 -1.69 25.23 -5.58
N LEU A 350 -1.02 24.48 -6.46
CA LEU A 350 0.15 24.90 -7.22
C LEU A 350 -0.25 25.30 -8.64
#